data_5bc3a2053762b6a0f3d42f3234e03e0b
#
_entry.id   5bc3a2053762b6a0f3d42f3234e03e0b
#
_cell.length_a   1.000
_cell.length_b   1.000
_cell.length_c   1.000
_cell.angle_alpha   90.00
_cell.angle_beta   90.00
_cell.angle_gamma   90.00
#
_symmetry.space_group_name_H-M   'P 1'
#
loop_
_entity.id
_entity.type
_entity.pdbx_description
1 polymer ?
#
loop_
_entity_poly.entity_id
_entity_poly.type
_entity_poly.pdbx_seq_one_letter_code
_entity_poly.pdbx_strand_id
1 'polypeptide(L)'
;MLARASLSKYLVARVAGMVVAGLGLAVLVGWALDLSSLKRIWPGLPATKANAAVMLVVAGAGLAVFARAEPRRRERLLAGVAGAFCVVVSALTLLEYSWRGLGIDELLFRDATGSAEPGRPSPHAAIGLLLVGANLILLTRSRKGRTPLTAWINNALAIVATAGIIGYADRVGYLRGFSSVNGIGVNALAGLSLLVVGLAALDPRATWLAVFISPGAGGRMARRFAPLVLLSPILMEVQNALYDKPIGHAIAAVTVTAAFVIALFVGASALNRAEAQQKILGGLLPICSHCKRIRDDRGYWSQVESYVSQHSEAEFSHSLCPSCLAEFYPEYAEEIIGQLEKSGLAAGVEDAT
;
A
#
# COMPACT_ATOMS: atom_id res chain seq x y z
N MET A 1 18.04 4.45 11.57
CA MET A 1 17.26 4.41 10.32
C MET A 1 15.86 3.81 10.48
N LEU A 2 15.68 2.71 11.21
CA LEU A 2 14.36 2.04 11.37
C LEU A 2 13.27 2.90 12.02
N ALA A 3 13.60 3.75 12.99
CA ALA A 3 12.63 4.64 13.65
C ALA A 3 12.07 5.72 12.70
N ARG A 4 12.88 6.30 11.81
CA ARG A 4 12.44 7.28 10.81
C ARG A 4 11.51 6.66 9.76
N ALA A 5 11.78 5.44 9.31
CA ALA A 5 10.93 4.72 8.37
C ALA A 5 9.58 4.31 8.98
N SER A 6 9.53 4.02 10.29
CA SER A 6 8.27 3.70 10.98
C SER A 6 7.39 4.93 11.18
N LEU A 7 7.97 6.11 11.43
CA LEU A 7 7.24 7.37 11.58
C LEU A 7 6.62 7.81 10.24
N SER A 8 7.34 7.62 9.13
CA SER A 8 6.91 8.07 7.81
C SER A 8 5.60 7.41 7.35
N LYS A 9 5.40 6.12 7.62
CA LYS A 9 4.19 5.39 7.20
C LYS A 9 2.91 5.89 7.86
N TYR A 10 2.96 6.18 9.17
CA TYR A 10 1.81 6.74 9.90
C TYR A 10 1.53 8.18 9.45
N LEU A 11 2.58 8.94 9.14
CA LEU A 11 2.43 10.29 8.60
C LEU A 11 1.74 10.26 7.23
N VAL A 12 2.15 9.38 6.31
CA VAL A 12 1.51 9.21 4.99
C VAL A 12 0.04 8.86 5.15
N ALA A 13 -0.30 7.85 5.97
CA ALA A 13 -1.69 7.45 6.19
C ALA A 13 -2.52 8.58 6.81
N ARG A 14 -1.96 9.32 7.77
CA ARG A 14 -2.62 10.45 8.44
C ARG A 14 -2.86 11.61 7.49
N VAL A 15 -1.85 11.99 6.70
CA VAL A 15 -1.97 13.05 5.71
C VAL A 15 -3.00 12.67 4.65
N ALA A 16 -2.93 11.45 4.11
CA ALA A 16 -3.93 10.95 3.16
C ALA A 16 -5.35 11.05 3.74
N GLY A 17 -5.55 10.59 4.99
CA GLY A 17 -6.84 10.70 5.67
C GLY A 17 -7.33 12.14 5.82
N MET A 18 -6.46 13.06 6.25
CA MET A 18 -6.81 14.48 6.39
C MET A 18 -7.16 15.13 5.05
N VAL A 19 -6.39 14.85 4.01
CA VAL A 19 -6.65 15.37 2.65
C VAL A 19 -7.99 14.87 2.13
N VAL A 20 -8.29 13.57 2.32
CA VAL A 20 -9.57 12.99 1.90
C VAL A 20 -10.74 13.60 2.67
N ALA A 21 -10.60 13.79 3.98
CA ALA A 21 -11.63 14.45 4.78
C ALA A 21 -11.86 15.91 4.31
N GLY A 22 -10.78 16.64 4.05
CA GLY A 22 -10.84 17.99 3.49
C GLY A 22 -11.50 18.05 2.11
N LEU A 23 -11.18 17.09 1.24
CA LEU A 23 -11.79 16.95 -0.09
C LEU A 23 -13.30 16.68 0.02
N GLY A 24 -13.71 15.77 0.89
CA GLY A 24 -15.12 15.50 1.15
C GLY A 24 -15.87 16.71 1.70
N LEU A 25 -15.25 17.46 2.65
CA LEU A 25 -15.81 18.73 3.17
C LEU A 25 -15.96 19.78 2.07
N ALA A 26 -14.97 19.94 1.20
CA ALA A 26 -15.05 20.88 0.09
C ALA A 26 -16.23 20.56 -0.84
N VAL A 27 -16.45 19.26 -1.14
CA VAL A 27 -17.61 18.82 -1.92
C VAL A 27 -18.93 19.14 -1.19
N LEU A 28 -19.02 18.90 0.12
CA LEU A 28 -20.22 19.23 0.92
C LEU A 28 -20.51 20.73 0.94
N VAL A 29 -19.47 21.57 1.06
CA VAL A 29 -19.60 23.02 0.90
C VAL A 29 -20.13 23.36 -0.50
N GLY A 30 -19.63 22.67 -1.54
CA GLY A 30 -20.15 22.80 -2.90
C GLY A 30 -21.64 22.48 -3.03
N TRP A 31 -22.14 21.48 -2.27
CA TRP A 31 -23.56 21.17 -2.22
C TRP A 31 -24.36 22.20 -1.43
N ALA A 32 -23.84 22.67 -0.29
CA ALA A 32 -24.53 23.63 0.56
C ALA A 32 -24.65 25.03 -0.09
N LEU A 33 -23.64 25.45 -0.84
CA LEU A 33 -23.57 26.75 -1.50
C LEU A 33 -23.92 26.69 -3.01
N ASP A 34 -24.34 25.54 -3.51
CA ASP A 34 -24.62 25.25 -4.92
C ASP A 34 -23.47 25.57 -5.88
N LEU A 35 -22.21 25.44 -5.42
CA LEU A 35 -21.01 25.67 -6.20
C LEU A 35 -20.66 24.45 -7.04
N SER A 36 -20.96 24.50 -8.33
CA SER A 36 -20.73 23.39 -9.26
C SER A 36 -19.24 23.02 -9.38
N SER A 37 -18.30 23.98 -9.26
CA SER A 37 -16.86 23.77 -9.28
C SER A 37 -16.32 22.90 -8.14
N LEU A 38 -16.97 22.89 -6.99
CA LEU A 38 -16.62 22.01 -5.87
C LEU A 38 -17.27 20.62 -5.97
N LYS A 39 -18.46 20.53 -6.60
CA LYS A 39 -19.13 19.26 -6.84
C LYS A 39 -18.47 18.45 -7.96
N ARG A 40 -17.95 19.14 -8.99
CA ARG A 40 -17.26 18.58 -10.16
C ARG A 40 -16.08 19.46 -10.55
N ILE A 41 -14.93 18.87 -10.86
CA ILE A 41 -13.72 19.64 -11.19
C ILE A 41 -13.85 20.34 -12.55
N TRP A 42 -14.59 19.73 -13.49
CA TRP A 42 -14.76 20.27 -14.84
C TRP A 42 -16.21 20.14 -15.31
N PRO A 43 -16.74 21.12 -16.06
CA PRO A 43 -18.04 21.00 -16.72
C PRO A 43 -18.11 19.75 -17.58
N GLY A 44 -19.23 19.00 -17.51
CA GLY A 44 -19.41 17.76 -18.23
C GLY A 44 -18.91 16.48 -17.52
N LEU A 45 -18.16 16.61 -16.43
CA LEU A 45 -17.81 15.46 -15.60
C LEU A 45 -18.89 15.17 -14.55
N PRO A 46 -19.04 13.91 -14.10
CA PRO A 46 -19.97 13.54 -13.05
C PRO A 46 -19.68 14.30 -11.75
N ALA A 47 -20.74 14.82 -11.12
CA ALA A 47 -20.62 15.43 -9.81
C ALA A 47 -20.44 14.36 -8.72
N THR A 48 -19.56 14.60 -7.76
CA THR A 48 -19.49 13.78 -6.55
C THR A 48 -20.74 14.00 -5.71
N LYS A 49 -21.47 12.93 -5.42
CA LYS A 49 -22.72 12.97 -4.66
C LYS A 49 -22.49 13.28 -3.19
N ALA A 50 -23.46 13.93 -2.55
CA ALA A 50 -23.34 14.35 -1.15
C ALA A 50 -23.09 13.18 -0.21
N ASN A 51 -23.81 12.06 -0.39
CA ASN A 51 -23.60 10.84 0.42
C ASN A 51 -22.18 10.28 0.28
N ALA A 52 -21.61 10.27 -0.93
CA ALA A 52 -20.22 9.88 -1.14
C ALA A 52 -19.26 10.85 -0.45
N ALA A 53 -19.53 12.14 -0.50
CA ALA A 53 -18.71 13.15 0.16
C ALA A 53 -18.72 12.99 1.69
N VAL A 54 -19.87 12.72 2.31
CA VAL A 54 -19.95 12.42 3.75
C VAL A 54 -19.12 11.17 4.09
N MET A 55 -19.25 10.11 3.29
CA MET A 55 -18.45 8.89 3.51
C MET A 55 -16.94 9.16 3.37
N LEU A 56 -16.51 10.02 2.43
CA LEU A 56 -15.11 10.44 2.32
C LEU A 56 -14.63 11.21 3.56
N VAL A 57 -15.45 12.13 4.09
CA VAL A 57 -15.12 12.84 5.33
C VAL A 57 -14.94 11.85 6.47
N VAL A 58 -15.90 10.97 6.67
CA VAL A 58 -15.91 10.02 7.78
C VAL A 58 -14.77 9.00 7.65
N ALA A 59 -14.56 8.43 6.45
CA ALA A 59 -13.49 7.48 6.20
C ALA A 59 -12.10 8.14 6.35
N GLY A 60 -11.93 9.34 5.80
CA GLY A 60 -10.68 10.11 5.89
C GLY A 60 -10.33 10.47 7.33
N ALA A 61 -11.31 10.99 8.10
CA ALA A 61 -11.15 11.29 9.51
C ALA A 61 -10.84 10.03 10.33
N GLY A 62 -11.55 8.93 10.08
CA GLY A 62 -11.31 7.62 10.72
C GLY A 62 -9.88 7.12 10.48
N LEU A 63 -9.40 7.19 9.24
CA LEU A 63 -8.02 6.83 8.89
C LEU A 63 -7.01 7.76 9.59
N ALA A 64 -7.22 9.08 9.56
CA ALA A 64 -6.32 10.07 10.15
C ALA A 64 -6.17 9.90 11.67
N VAL A 65 -7.28 9.59 12.35
CA VAL A 65 -7.31 9.34 13.80
C VAL A 65 -6.62 8.02 14.14
N PHE A 66 -6.85 6.97 13.34
CA PHE A 66 -6.27 5.64 13.55
C PHE A 66 -4.77 5.59 13.23
N ALA A 67 -4.27 6.42 12.30
CA ALA A 67 -2.91 6.37 11.78
C ALA A 67 -1.85 6.84 12.79
N ARG A 68 -1.61 6.01 13.82
CA ARG A 68 -0.61 6.19 14.86
C ARG A 68 0.10 4.86 15.14
N ALA A 69 1.28 4.94 15.74
CA ALA A 69 2.02 3.73 16.13
C ALA A 69 1.21 2.87 17.12
N GLU A 70 0.61 3.54 18.11
CA GLU A 70 -0.25 2.92 19.12
C GLU A 70 -1.54 3.74 19.26
N PRO A 71 -2.57 3.41 18.45
CA PRO A 71 -3.84 4.10 18.56
C PRO A 71 -4.54 3.76 19.89
N ARG A 72 -5.01 4.79 20.60
CA ARG A 72 -5.74 4.67 21.85
C ARG A 72 -7.07 3.96 21.64
N ARG A 73 -7.68 3.42 22.71
CA ARG A 73 -8.98 2.75 22.62
C ARG A 73 -10.06 3.64 21.96
N ARG A 74 -10.10 4.92 22.30
CA ARG A 74 -11.04 5.90 21.69
C ARG A 74 -10.80 6.06 20.18
N GLU A 75 -9.56 6.15 19.77
CA GLU A 75 -9.18 6.30 18.34
C GLU A 75 -9.55 5.06 17.54
N ARG A 76 -9.36 3.87 18.09
CA ARG A 76 -9.82 2.61 17.48
C ARG A 76 -11.35 2.58 17.37
N LEU A 77 -12.06 2.98 18.43
CA LEU A 77 -13.52 3.02 18.41
C LEU A 77 -14.04 3.98 17.35
N LEU A 78 -13.49 5.22 17.28
CA LEU A 78 -13.88 6.21 16.27
C LEU A 78 -13.64 5.72 14.86
N ALA A 79 -12.47 5.13 14.58
CA ALA A 79 -12.18 4.55 13.27
C ALA A 79 -13.09 3.36 12.93
N GLY A 80 -13.42 2.52 13.93
CA GLY A 80 -14.34 1.40 13.75
C GLY A 80 -15.77 1.87 13.43
N VAL A 81 -16.24 2.91 14.13
CA VAL A 81 -17.55 3.54 13.87
C VAL A 81 -17.57 4.18 12.48
N ALA A 82 -16.50 4.89 12.12
CA ALA A 82 -16.36 5.47 10.78
C ALA A 82 -16.41 4.38 9.69
N GLY A 83 -15.73 3.27 9.91
CA GLY A 83 -15.77 2.11 9.02
C GLY A 83 -17.16 1.51 8.91
N ALA A 84 -17.86 1.31 10.05
CA ALA A 84 -19.21 0.77 10.08
C ALA A 84 -20.20 1.68 9.35
N PHE A 85 -20.10 2.99 9.54
CA PHE A 85 -20.90 3.98 8.82
C PHE A 85 -20.71 3.83 7.30
N CYS A 86 -19.46 3.79 6.83
CA CYS A 86 -19.19 3.62 5.39
C CYS A 86 -19.75 2.29 4.84
N VAL A 87 -19.61 1.19 5.59
CA VAL A 87 -20.16 -0.11 5.19
C VAL A 87 -21.68 -0.05 5.05
N VAL A 88 -22.36 0.48 6.08
CA VAL A 88 -23.82 0.56 6.09
C VAL A 88 -24.36 1.43 4.96
N VAL A 89 -23.84 2.66 4.82
CA VAL A 89 -24.32 3.58 3.78
C VAL A 89 -24.01 3.03 2.39
N SER A 90 -22.82 2.46 2.17
CA SER A 90 -22.47 1.86 0.88
C SER A 90 -23.34 0.64 0.56
N ALA A 91 -23.61 -0.22 1.54
CA ALA A 91 -24.48 -1.39 1.36
C ALA A 91 -25.91 -0.96 1.01
N LEU A 92 -26.47 0.02 1.71
CA LEU A 92 -27.79 0.58 1.42
C LEU A 92 -27.81 1.21 0.01
N THR A 93 -26.78 1.96 -0.38
CA THR A 93 -26.67 2.52 -1.73
C THR A 93 -26.65 1.42 -2.80
N LEU A 94 -25.90 0.32 -2.58
CA LEU A 94 -25.86 -0.80 -3.51
C LEU A 94 -27.19 -1.55 -3.57
N LEU A 95 -27.89 -1.70 -2.45
CA LEU A 95 -29.23 -2.30 -2.41
C LEU A 95 -30.24 -1.46 -3.19
N GLU A 96 -30.13 -0.14 -3.15
CA GLU A 96 -31.02 0.79 -3.85
C GLU A 96 -30.91 0.70 -5.38
N TYR A 97 -29.78 0.20 -5.90
CA TYR A 97 -29.66 -0.15 -7.32
C TYR A 97 -30.51 -1.36 -7.73
N SER A 98 -30.76 -2.28 -6.79
CA SER A 98 -31.57 -3.48 -7.03
C SER A 98 -33.02 -3.29 -6.57
N TRP A 99 -33.21 -2.53 -5.51
CA TRP A 99 -34.50 -2.31 -4.88
C TRP A 99 -34.77 -0.81 -4.74
N ARG A 100 -35.47 -0.23 -5.71
CA ARG A 100 -35.86 1.18 -5.72
C ARG A 100 -36.87 1.47 -4.62
N GLY A 101 -36.55 2.33 -3.65
CA GLY A 101 -37.51 2.77 -2.65
C GLY A 101 -37.01 3.03 -1.24
N LEU A 102 -35.69 2.92 -0.96
CA LEU A 102 -35.17 3.26 0.36
C LEU A 102 -35.10 4.79 0.61
N GLY A 103 -34.98 5.58 -0.48
CA GLY A 103 -35.05 7.05 -0.42
C GLY A 103 -33.89 7.72 0.34
N ILE A 104 -32.74 7.03 0.46
CA ILE A 104 -31.58 7.57 1.19
C ILE A 104 -30.74 8.54 0.35
N ASP A 105 -30.96 8.58 -0.96
CA ASP A 105 -30.08 9.25 -1.92
C ASP A 105 -30.10 10.78 -1.75
N GLU A 106 -31.24 11.38 -1.48
CA GLU A 106 -31.45 12.81 -1.36
C GLU A 106 -31.77 13.28 0.07
N LEU A 107 -31.42 12.50 1.10
CA LEU A 107 -31.66 12.87 2.49
C LEU A 107 -30.98 14.17 2.92
N LEU A 108 -29.80 14.46 2.38
CA LEU A 108 -29.01 15.64 2.78
C LEU A 108 -29.26 16.83 1.83
N PHE A 109 -29.24 16.57 0.53
CA PHE A 109 -29.39 17.59 -0.51
C PHE A 109 -30.16 17.03 -1.69
N ARG A 110 -31.03 17.88 -2.28
CA ARG A 110 -31.67 17.56 -3.57
C ARG A 110 -30.67 17.66 -4.70
N ASP A 111 -30.66 16.70 -5.58
CA ASP A 111 -29.73 16.64 -6.70
C ASP A 111 -30.34 17.19 -7.98
N ALA A 112 -30.11 18.47 -8.22
CA ALA A 112 -30.50 19.16 -9.46
C ALA A 112 -29.44 19.04 -10.58
N THR A 113 -28.46 18.14 -10.48
CA THR A 113 -27.37 18.04 -11.47
C THR A 113 -27.75 17.35 -12.77
N GLY A 114 -28.99 16.88 -12.93
CA GLY A 114 -29.49 16.18 -14.12
C GLY A 114 -28.96 14.76 -14.27
N SER A 115 -28.55 14.13 -13.18
CA SER A 115 -28.14 12.72 -13.17
C SER A 115 -29.38 11.82 -13.21
N ALA A 116 -29.28 10.64 -13.86
CA ALA A 116 -30.43 9.76 -14.01
C ALA A 116 -30.81 9.06 -12.68
N GLU A 117 -29.88 8.93 -11.75
CA GLU A 117 -30.15 8.53 -10.35
C GLU A 117 -29.75 9.68 -9.44
N PRO A 118 -30.67 10.62 -9.12
CA PRO A 118 -30.36 11.80 -8.33
C PRO A 118 -29.83 11.42 -6.93
N GLY A 119 -28.82 12.13 -6.45
CA GLY A 119 -28.23 11.96 -5.11
C GLY A 119 -27.45 10.64 -4.90
N ARG A 120 -27.66 9.62 -5.75
CA ARG A 120 -27.10 8.28 -5.58
C ARG A 120 -25.61 8.24 -5.99
N PRO A 121 -24.70 7.84 -5.08
CA PRO A 121 -23.33 7.53 -5.42
C PRO A 121 -23.24 6.43 -6.49
N SER A 122 -22.24 6.50 -7.38
CA SER A 122 -22.03 5.45 -8.37
C SER A 122 -21.75 4.10 -7.70
N PRO A 123 -22.12 2.95 -8.33
CA PRO A 123 -21.78 1.63 -7.79
C PRO A 123 -20.29 1.48 -7.51
N HIS A 124 -19.47 2.05 -8.36
CA HIS A 124 -18.01 2.08 -8.24
C HIS A 124 -17.56 2.78 -6.93
N ALA A 125 -18.10 3.97 -6.66
CA ALA A 125 -17.81 4.69 -5.42
C ALA A 125 -18.33 3.93 -4.19
N ALA A 126 -19.53 3.36 -4.28
CA ALA A 126 -20.13 2.60 -3.19
C ALA A 126 -19.32 1.34 -2.85
N ILE A 127 -18.90 0.55 -3.86
CA ILE A 127 -18.03 -0.62 -3.65
C ILE A 127 -16.68 -0.18 -3.04
N GLY A 128 -16.06 0.87 -3.57
CA GLY A 128 -14.80 1.39 -3.03
C GLY A 128 -14.91 1.79 -1.57
N LEU A 129 -15.94 2.57 -1.20
CA LEU A 129 -16.17 3.03 0.17
C LEU A 129 -16.59 1.90 1.12
N LEU A 130 -17.30 0.89 0.63
CA LEU A 130 -17.59 -0.33 1.37
C LEU A 130 -16.29 -1.06 1.74
N LEU A 131 -15.39 -1.25 0.79
CA LEU A 131 -14.08 -1.88 1.02
C LEU A 131 -13.21 -1.05 2.00
N VAL A 132 -13.22 0.27 1.89
CA VAL A 132 -12.55 1.17 2.86
C VAL A 132 -13.12 0.97 4.26
N GLY A 133 -14.44 0.98 4.39
CA GLY A 133 -15.10 0.78 5.69
C GLY A 133 -14.79 -0.57 6.31
N ALA A 134 -14.88 -1.65 5.51
CA ALA A 134 -14.51 -3.00 5.94
C ALA A 134 -13.05 -3.08 6.40
N ASN A 135 -12.13 -2.46 5.66
CA ASN A 135 -10.71 -2.42 6.02
C ASN A 135 -10.48 -1.67 7.35
N LEU A 136 -11.10 -0.51 7.55
CA LEU A 136 -11.03 0.24 8.81
C LEU A 136 -11.53 -0.59 10.00
N ILE A 137 -12.67 -1.28 9.87
CA ILE A 137 -13.20 -2.15 10.93
C ILE A 137 -12.19 -3.25 11.29
N LEU A 138 -11.64 -3.93 10.29
CA LEU A 138 -10.69 -5.02 10.51
C LEU A 138 -9.40 -4.54 11.17
N LEU A 139 -8.88 -3.39 10.74
CA LEU A 139 -7.70 -2.76 11.34
C LEU A 139 -7.91 -2.44 12.82
N THR A 140 -9.12 -2.05 13.22
CA THR A 140 -9.43 -1.70 14.62
C THR A 140 -9.63 -2.91 15.53
N ARG A 141 -10.06 -4.06 14.97
CA ARG A 141 -10.33 -5.31 15.73
C ARG A 141 -9.05 -6.08 16.07
N SER A 142 -8.04 -6.04 15.24
CA SER A 142 -6.79 -6.74 15.49
C SER A 142 -5.85 -5.92 16.39
N ARG A 143 -5.36 -6.52 17.50
CA ARG A 143 -4.33 -5.88 18.35
C ARG A 143 -3.04 -5.56 17.60
N LYS A 144 -2.72 -6.35 16.57
CA LYS A 144 -1.56 -6.13 15.67
C LYS A 144 -1.93 -5.32 14.42
N GLY A 145 -3.21 -4.95 14.24
CA GLY A 145 -3.71 -4.15 13.10
C GLY A 145 -3.59 -4.81 11.73
N ARG A 146 -3.14 -6.08 11.67
CA ARG A 146 -2.67 -6.70 10.41
C ARG A 146 -3.19 -8.11 10.31
N THR A 147 -4.06 -8.32 9.34
CA THR A 147 -4.53 -9.66 8.96
C THR A 147 -4.31 -9.83 7.45
N PRO A 148 -4.14 -11.05 6.96
CA PRO A 148 -4.11 -11.27 5.50
C PRO A 148 -5.33 -10.67 4.80
N LEU A 149 -6.49 -10.68 5.46
CA LEU A 149 -7.73 -10.14 4.94
C LEU A 149 -7.67 -8.62 4.68
N THR A 150 -7.04 -7.84 5.59
CA THR A 150 -6.87 -6.39 5.36
C THR A 150 -6.02 -6.09 4.13
N ALA A 151 -5.00 -6.92 3.86
CA ALA A 151 -4.18 -6.81 2.67
C ALA A 151 -4.96 -7.13 1.40
N TRP A 152 -5.74 -8.21 1.40
CA TRP A 152 -6.60 -8.58 0.26
C TRP A 152 -7.65 -7.51 -0.04
N ILE A 153 -8.31 -6.95 0.98
CA ILE A 153 -9.28 -5.87 0.81
C ILE A 153 -8.59 -4.61 0.24
N ASN A 154 -7.40 -4.26 0.70
CA ASN A 154 -6.66 -3.13 0.15
C ASN A 154 -6.26 -3.36 -1.31
N ASN A 155 -5.86 -4.57 -1.67
CA ASN A 155 -5.56 -4.92 -3.05
C ASN A 155 -6.82 -4.85 -3.95
N ALA A 156 -7.96 -5.33 -3.47
CA ALA A 156 -9.24 -5.21 -4.17
C ALA A 156 -9.64 -3.73 -4.34
N LEU A 157 -9.47 -2.91 -3.30
CA LEU A 157 -9.72 -1.47 -3.36
C LEU A 157 -8.81 -0.77 -4.37
N ALA A 158 -7.54 -1.18 -4.47
CA ALA A 158 -6.61 -0.66 -5.47
C ALA A 158 -7.07 -0.99 -6.90
N ILE A 159 -7.61 -2.18 -7.13
CA ILE A 159 -8.20 -2.57 -8.43
C ILE A 159 -9.40 -1.68 -8.74
N VAL A 160 -10.30 -1.46 -7.78
CA VAL A 160 -11.47 -0.58 -7.95
C VAL A 160 -11.03 0.84 -8.31
N ALA A 161 -10.06 1.41 -7.58
CA ALA A 161 -9.57 2.76 -7.87
C ALA A 161 -8.91 2.85 -9.25
N THR A 162 -8.10 1.86 -9.62
CA THR A 162 -7.45 1.79 -10.94
C THR A 162 -8.46 1.70 -12.08
N ALA A 163 -9.50 0.86 -11.93
CA ALA A 163 -10.58 0.77 -12.91
C ALA A 163 -11.30 2.11 -13.11
N GLY A 164 -11.52 2.87 -12.03
CA GLY A 164 -12.07 4.22 -12.13
C GLY A 164 -11.15 5.20 -12.88
N ILE A 165 -9.83 5.14 -12.64
CA ILE A 165 -8.84 5.97 -13.36
C ILE A 165 -8.86 5.63 -14.86
N ILE A 166 -8.84 4.35 -15.21
CA ILE A 166 -8.92 3.88 -16.59
C ILE A 166 -10.21 4.40 -17.25
N GLY A 167 -11.36 4.29 -16.56
CA GLY A 167 -12.63 4.78 -17.07
C GLY A 167 -12.65 6.28 -17.38
N TYR A 168 -11.84 7.08 -16.68
CA TYR A 168 -11.66 8.50 -17.02
C TYR A 168 -10.71 8.69 -18.20
N ALA A 169 -9.64 7.92 -18.30
CA ALA A 169 -8.68 8.01 -19.41
C ALA A 169 -9.35 7.64 -20.73
N ASP A 170 -10.13 6.56 -20.74
CA ASP A 170 -10.76 6.01 -21.95
C ASP A 170 -12.07 6.70 -22.34
N ARG A 171 -12.53 7.70 -21.60
CA ARG A 171 -13.85 8.35 -21.77
C ARG A 171 -15.01 7.37 -21.80
N VAL A 172 -14.81 6.14 -21.34
CA VAL A 172 -15.82 5.08 -21.34
C VAL A 172 -16.78 5.26 -20.20
N GLY A 173 -18.03 5.63 -20.49
CA GLY A 173 -19.06 5.89 -19.51
C GLY A 173 -19.30 4.73 -18.55
N TYR A 174 -19.22 3.50 -19.03
CA TYR A 174 -19.41 2.30 -18.22
C TYR A 174 -18.36 2.14 -17.11
N LEU A 175 -17.07 2.42 -17.37
CA LEU A 175 -16.02 2.30 -16.38
C LEU A 175 -16.03 3.41 -15.33
N ARG A 176 -16.66 4.55 -15.65
CA ARG A 176 -16.85 5.63 -14.68
C ARG A 176 -17.91 5.32 -13.63
N GLY A 177 -18.74 4.29 -13.84
CA GLY A 177 -19.80 3.99 -12.89
C GLY A 177 -20.51 2.66 -13.04
N PHE A 178 -20.03 1.72 -13.84
CA PHE A 178 -20.73 0.48 -14.23
C PHE A 178 -22.06 0.73 -14.98
N SER A 179 -22.43 1.98 -15.19
CA SER A 179 -23.57 2.38 -16.00
C SER A 179 -23.28 3.70 -16.70
N SER A 180 -23.88 3.91 -17.87
CA SER A 180 -23.83 5.18 -18.59
C SER A 180 -24.47 6.34 -17.82
N VAL A 181 -25.07 6.05 -16.67
CA VAL A 181 -26.01 6.90 -15.97
C VAL A 181 -25.40 7.56 -14.75
N ASN A 182 -24.63 6.85 -13.93
CA ASN A 182 -24.00 7.38 -12.71
C ASN A 182 -22.49 7.12 -12.69
N GLY A 183 -21.72 8.03 -13.31
CA GLY A 183 -20.27 8.01 -13.24
C GLY A 183 -19.75 8.38 -11.85
N ILE A 184 -18.60 7.81 -11.46
CA ILE A 184 -17.90 8.23 -10.26
C ILE A 184 -17.41 9.69 -10.43
N GLY A 185 -17.64 10.56 -9.45
CA GLY A 185 -17.09 11.92 -9.47
C GLY A 185 -15.56 11.90 -9.28
N VAL A 186 -14.85 12.82 -9.95
CA VAL A 186 -13.37 12.89 -9.88
C VAL A 186 -12.89 13.05 -8.43
N ASN A 187 -13.58 13.88 -7.62
CA ASN A 187 -13.23 14.05 -6.22
C ASN A 187 -13.37 12.73 -5.43
N ALA A 188 -14.40 11.92 -5.72
CA ALA A 188 -14.58 10.63 -5.08
C ALA A 188 -13.48 9.65 -5.50
N LEU A 189 -13.12 9.63 -6.78
CA LEU A 189 -12.04 8.79 -7.29
C LEU A 189 -10.68 9.19 -6.70
N ALA A 190 -10.38 10.48 -6.64
CA ALA A 190 -9.17 11.00 -6.00
C ALA A 190 -9.12 10.63 -4.51
N GLY A 191 -10.25 10.79 -3.80
CA GLY A 191 -10.39 10.39 -2.41
C GLY A 191 -10.15 8.90 -2.19
N LEU A 192 -10.77 8.05 -3.02
CA LEU A 192 -10.54 6.59 -2.97
C LEU A 192 -9.07 6.24 -3.23
N SER A 193 -8.44 6.83 -4.24
CA SER A 193 -7.03 6.60 -4.57
C SER A 193 -6.10 6.98 -3.41
N LEU A 194 -6.36 8.10 -2.75
CA LEU A 194 -5.61 8.52 -1.56
C LEU A 194 -5.84 7.57 -0.36
N LEU A 195 -7.08 7.06 -0.18
CA LEU A 195 -7.36 6.06 0.86
C LEU A 195 -6.65 4.74 0.59
N VAL A 196 -6.56 4.30 -0.67
CA VAL A 196 -5.74 3.13 -1.07
C VAL A 196 -4.30 3.28 -0.62
N VAL A 197 -3.69 4.42 -0.93
CA VAL A 197 -2.29 4.71 -0.56
C VAL A 197 -2.15 4.81 0.96
N GLY A 198 -3.05 5.50 1.64
CA GLY A 198 -3.02 5.67 3.09
C GLY A 198 -3.16 4.35 3.85
N LEU A 199 -4.09 3.49 3.43
CA LEU A 199 -4.28 2.16 4.01
C LEU A 199 -3.11 1.22 3.70
N ALA A 200 -2.57 1.25 2.48
CA ALA A 200 -1.38 0.48 2.12
C ALA A 200 -0.14 0.91 2.91
N ALA A 201 0.02 2.21 3.19
CA ALA A 201 1.13 2.74 3.98
C ALA A 201 1.14 2.22 5.42
N LEU A 202 -0.01 1.88 6.01
CA LEU A 202 -0.08 1.29 7.35
C LEU A 202 0.57 -0.09 7.40
N ASP A 203 0.43 -0.89 6.34
CA ASP A 203 1.08 -2.20 6.21
C ASP A 203 1.67 -2.42 4.82
N PRO A 204 2.76 -1.71 4.48
CA PRO A 204 3.31 -1.73 3.13
C PRO A 204 3.89 -3.08 2.72
N ARG A 205 4.20 -3.98 3.68
CA ARG A 205 4.76 -5.30 3.39
C ARG A 205 3.72 -6.35 3.03
N ALA A 206 2.47 -6.15 3.41
CA ALA A 206 1.38 -7.09 3.16
C ALA A 206 0.53 -6.72 1.94
N THR A 207 0.66 -5.48 1.43
CA THR A 207 -0.14 -4.95 0.32
C THR A 207 0.65 -4.95 -1.00
N TRP A 208 -0.01 -4.56 -2.09
CA TRP A 208 0.60 -4.34 -3.41
C TRP A 208 1.87 -3.46 -3.34
N LEU A 209 1.95 -2.57 -2.36
CA LEU A 209 3.10 -1.69 -2.17
C LEU A 209 4.38 -2.47 -1.83
N ALA A 210 4.26 -3.66 -1.20
CA ALA A 210 5.41 -4.51 -0.87
C ALA A 210 6.30 -4.83 -2.06
N VAL A 211 5.68 -5.07 -3.22
CA VAL A 211 6.40 -5.37 -4.46
C VAL A 211 7.22 -4.16 -4.90
N PHE A 212 6.63 -2.96 -4.85
CA PHE A 212 7.29 -1.74 -5.30
C PHE A 212 8.42 -1.26 -4.38
N ILE A 213 8.29 -1.47 -3.07
CA ILE A 213 9.32 -1.07 -2.09
C ILE A 213 10.42 -2.11 -1.91
N SER A 214 10.25 -3.33 -2.45
CA SER A 214 11.26 -4.39 -2.37
C SER A 214 12.56 -3.97 -3.05
N PRO A 215 13.73 -4.11 -2.41
CA PRO A 215 15.03 -3.87 -3.04
C PRO A 215 15.42 -5.00 -4.00
N GLY A 216 14.76 -6.17 -3.93
CA GLY A 216 15.05 -7.34 -4.72
C GLY A 216 14.77 -7.18 -6.23
N ALA A 217 15.10 -8.21 -6.99
CA ALA A 217 14.93 -8.25 -8.46
C ALA A 217 13.47 -8.03 -8.86
N GLY A 218 12.52 -8.61 -8.13
CA GLY A 218 11.09 -8.40 -8.36
C GLY A 218 10.65 -6.95 -8.17
N GLY A 219 11.16 -6.25 -7.16
CA GLY A 219 10.86 -4.83 -6.95
C GLY A 219 11.46 -3.94 -8.04
N ARG A 220 12.68 -4.24 -8.49
CA ARG A 220 13.29 -3.54 -9.64
C ARG A 220 12.46 -3.74 -10.90
N MET A 221 12.02 -4.98 -11.16
CA MET A 221 11.14 -5.31 -12.27
C MET A 221 9.82 -4.53 -12.19
N ALA A 222 9.14 -4.58 -11.05
CA ALA A 222 7.87 -3.88 -10.86
C ALA A 222 7.99 -2.38 -11.15
N ARG A 223 9.00 -1.70 -10.61
CA ARG A 223 9.22 -0.27 -10.86
C ARG A 223 9.55 0.06 -12.31
N ARG A 224 10.21 -0.84 -13.05
CA ARG A 224 10.51 -0.64 -14.48
C ARG A 224 9.30 -0.83 -15.37
N PHE A 225 8.45 -1.81 -15.06
CA PHE A 225 7.30 -2.15 -15.90
C PHE A 225 6.01 -1.44 -15.50
N ALA A 226 5.90 -0.91 -14.27
CA ALA A 226 4.71 -0.18 -13.83
C ALA A 226 4.30 0.97 -14.78
N PRO A 227 5.20 1.81 -15.30
CA PRO A 227 4.82 2.84 -16.26
C PRO A 227 4.19 2.26 -17.53
N LEU A 228 4.69 1.13 -18.05
CA LEU A 228 4.12 0.46 -19.22
C LEU A 228 2.71 -0.07 -18.97
N VAL A 229 2.49 -0.63 -17.78
CA VAL A 229 1.15 -1.09 -17.35
C VAL A 229 0.18 0.08 -17.23
N LEU A 230 0.63 1.21 -16.67
CA LEU A 230 -0.19 2.41 -16.52
C LEU A 230 -0.46 3.11 -17.87
N LEU A 231 0.45 2.98 -18.84
CA LEU A 231 0.29 3.53 -20.17
C LEU A 231 -0.54 2.61 -21.09
N SER A 232 -0.72 1.33 -20.74
CA SER A 232 -1.43 0.36 -21.60
C SER A 232 -2.87 0.78 -21.92
N PRO A 233 -3.69 1.36 -21.01
CA PRO A 233 -5.01 1.87 -21.35
C PRO A 233 -4.96 3.04 -22.34
N ILE A 234 -3.98 3.92 -22.18
CA ILE A 234 -3.80 5.09 -23.08
C ILE A 234 -3.43 4.62 -24.50
N LEU A 235 -2.51 3.66 -24.60
CA LEU A 235 -2.13 3.07 -25.90
C LEU A 235 -3.31 2.37 -26.56
N MET A 236 -4.15 1.71 -25.75
CA MET A 236 -5.33 1.02 -26.24
C MET A 236 -6.40 2.02 -26.70
N GLU A 237 -6.54 3.18 -26.04
CA GLU A 237 -7.46 4.24 -26.47
C GLU A 237 -7.00 4.89 -27.78
N VAL A 238 -5.71 5.11 -27.98
CA VAL A 238 -5.15 5.56 -29.26
C VAL A 238 -5.49 4.54 -30.37
N GLN A 239 -5.39 3.25 -30.08
CA GLN A 239 -5.76 2.19 -31.01
C GLN A 239 -7.28 2.17 -31.28
N ASN A 240 -8.12 2.38 -30.25
CA ASN A 240 -9.58 2.43 -30.38
C ASN A 240 -10.07 3.65 -31.15
N ALA A 241 -9.38 4.79 -31.05
CA ALA A 241 -9.65 5.98 -31.84
C ALA A 241 -9.42 5.77 -33.35
N LEU A 242 -8.62 4.76 -33.68
CA LEU A 242 -8.34 4.36 -35.09
C LEU A 242 -9.31 3.27 -35.60
N TYR A 243 -10.05 2.60 -34.71
CA TYR A 243 -10.92 1.47 -35.08
C TYR A 243 -12.30 1.60 -34.39
N ASP A 244 -13.32 1.82 -35.17
CA ASP A 244 -14.66 2.31 -34.82
C ASP A 244 -15.61 1.33 -34.07
N LYS A 245 -15.24 0.73 -32.90
CA LYS A 245 -16.16 -0.09 -32.08
C LYS A 245 -15.91 0.05 -30.56
N PRO A 246 -16.69 0.88 -29.84
CA PRO A 246 -16.33 1.33 -28.47
C PRO A 246 -16.53 0.33 -27.32
N ILE A 247 -17.48 -0.62 -27.39
CA ILE A 247 -17.89 -1.40 -26.18
C ILE A 247 -17.00 -2.63 -25.93
N GLY A 248 -16.65 -3.38 -26.97
CA GLY A 248 -15.78 -4.58 -26.84
C GLY A 248 -14.36 -4.24 -26.41
N HIS A 249 -13.87 -3.09 -26.82
CA HIS A 249 -12.53 -2.63 -26.55
C HIS A 249 -12.32 -2.18 -25.10
N ALA A 250 -13.33 -1.57 -24.47
CA ALA A 250 -13.24 -1.14 -23.07
C ALA A 250 -13.13 -2.33 -22.10
N ILE A 251 -13.94 -3.38 -22.31
CA ILE A 251 -13.87 -4.61 -21.52
C ILE A 251 -12.50 -5.28 -21.75
N ALA A 252 -12.03 -5.32 -23.00
CA ALA A 252 -10.72 -5.86 -23.34
C ALA A 252 -9.60 -5.05 -22.67
N ALA A 253 -9.66 -3.70 -22.68
CA ALA A 253 -8.67 -2.83 -22.01
C ALA A 253 -8.55 -3.12 -20.52
N VAL A 254 -9.68 -3.18 -19.81
CA VAL A 254 -9.69 -3.49 -18.36
C VAL A 254 -9.17 -4.89 -18.11
N THR A 255 -9.63 -5.86 -18.90
CA THR A 255 -9.21 -7.27 -18.74
C THR A 255 -7.73 -7.44 -18.97
N VAL A 256 -7.19 -6.86 -20.06
CA VAL A 256 -5.77 -6.90 -20.39
C VAL A 256 -4.95 -6.17 -19.33
N THR A 257 -5.37 -4.96 -18.92
CA THR A 257 -4.66 -4.20 -17.88
C THR A 257 -4.68 -4.94 -16.53
N ALA A 258 -5.83 -5.49 -16.12
CA ALA A 258 -5.93 -6.30 -14.92
C ALA A 258 -5.05 -7.54 -14.99
N ALA A 259 -5.05 -8.24 -16.12
CA ALA A 259 -4.18 -9.40 -16.35
C ALA A 259 -2.69 -9.02 -16.26
N PHE A 260 -2.29 -7.89 -16.86
CA PHE A 260 -0.92 -7.38 -16.76
C PHE A 260 -0.53 -7.00 -15.33
N VAL A 261 -1.41 -6.31 -14.60
CA VAL A 261 -1.18 -5.96 -13.18
C VAL A 261 -1.03 -7.22 -12.33
N ILE A 262 -1.91 -8.20 -12.52
CA ILE A 262 -1.86 -9.48 -11.80
C ILE A 262 -0.57 -10.23 -12.17
N ALA A 263 -0.25 -10.36 -13.45
CA ALA A 263 0.97 -11.03 -13.91
C ALA A 263 2.23 -10.35 -13.38
N LEU A 264 2.30 -9.02 -13.39
CA LEU A 264 3.39 -8.25 -12.84
C LEU A 264 3.54 -8.47 -11.33
N PHE A 265 2.42 -8.45 -10.59
CA PHE A 265 2.42 -8.65 -9.15
C PHE A 265 2.84 -10.08 -8.78
N VAL A 266 2.26 -11.08 -9.43
CA VAL A 266 2.57 -12.51 -9.20
C VAL A 266 4.02 -12.80 -9.58
N GLY A 267 4.45 -12.37 -10.78
CA GLY A 267 5.81 -12.58 -11.26
C GLY A 267 6.86 -11.90 -10.39
N ALA A 268 6.66 -10.64 -10.02
CA ALA A 268 7.56 -9.90 -9.15
C ALA A 268 7.62 -10.48 -7.74
N SER A 269 6.48 -10.94 -7.21
CA SER A 269 6.42 -11.59 -5.89
C SER A 269 7.12 -12.95 -5.91
N ALA A 270 6.93 -13.75 -6.96
CA ALA A 270 7.63 -15.03 -7.14
C ALA A 270 9.14 -14.84 -7.23
N LEU A 271 9.60 -13.84 -8.00
CA LEU A 271 11.02 -13.53 -8.14
C LEU A 271 11.65 -13.08 -6.82
N ASN A 272 10.95 -12.24 -6.03
CA ASN A 272 11.43 -11.84 -4.70
C ASN A 272 11.51 -13.03 -3.73
N ARG A 273 10.56 -13.98 -3.81
CA ARG A 273 10.59 -15.21 -2.99
C ARG A 273 11.74 -16.12 -3.38
N ALA A 274 11.96 -16.34 -4.67
CA ALA A 274 13.07 -17.13 -5.18
C ALA A 274 14.42 -16.56 -4.74
N GLU A 275 14.61 -15.24 -4.85
CA GLU A 275 15.82 -14.54 -4.40
C GLU A 275 16.03 -14.69 -2.87
N ALA A 276 14.95 -14.59 -2.09
CA ALA A 276 15.00 -14.79 -0.64
C ALA A 276 15.37 -16.25 -0.27
N GLN A 277 14.84 -17.22 -0.99
CA GLN A 277 15.17 -18.65 -0.78
C GLN A 277 16.63 -18.97 -1.13
N GLN A 278 17.15 -18.40 -2.22
CA GLN A 278 18.57 -18.55 -2.56
C GLN A 278 19.49 -17.99 -1.48
N LYS A 279 19.14 -16.84 -0.86
CA LYS A 279 19.91 -16.27 0.25
C LYS A 279 19.90 -17.16 1.50
N ILE A 280 18.78 -17.85 1.77
CA ILE A 280 18.68 -18.77 2.93
C ILE A 280 19.51 -20.03 2.67
N LEU A 281 19.48 -20.58 1.47
CA LEU A 281 20.27 -21.77 1.09
C LEU A 281 21.79 -21.46 1.03
N GLY A 282 22.17 -20.24 0.68
CA GLY A 282 23.56 -19.76 0.75
C GLY A 282 24.07 -19.48 2.17
N GLY A 283 23.18 -19.54 3.19
CA GLY A 283 23.53 -19.24 4.57
C GLY A 283 24.13 -20.40 5.38
N LEU A 284 24.03 -21.66 4.90
CA LEU A 284 24.61 -22.82 5.56
C LEU A 284 25.99 -23.14 4.95
N LEU A 285 27.04 -22.61 5.57
CA LEU A 285 28.40 -22.91 5.17
C LEU A 285 28.88 -24.19 5.88
N PRO A 286 29.24 -25.26 5.16
CA PRO A 286 29.79 -26.46 5.77
C PRO A 286 31.18 -26.15 6.32
N ILE A 287 31.31 -26.07 7.63
CA ILE A 287 32.58 -25.85 8.32
C ILE A 287 33.09 -27.14 8.94
N CYS A 288 34.40 -27.35 8.93
CA CYS A 288 35.04 -28.43 9.64
C CYS A 288 34.91 -28.22 11.16
N SER A 289 34.38 -29.20 11.89
CA SER A 289 34.22 -29.10 13.34
C SER A 289 35.56 -28.93 14.08
N HIS A 290 36.65 -29.42 13.51
CA HIS A 290 37.99 -29.40 14.11
C HIS A 290 38.74 -28.13 13.72
N CYS A 291 39.09 -27.94 12.43
CA CYS A 291 39.95 -26.84 11.98
C CYS A 291 39.20 -25.60 11.52
N LYS A 292 37.85 -25.54 11.62
CA LYS A 292 36.97 -24.43 11.27
C LYS A 292 37.08 -23.93 9.82
N ARG A 293 37.74 -24.65 8.90
CA ARG A 293 37.76 -24.33 7.48
C ARG A 293 36.38 -24.49 6.85
N ILE A 294 36.05 -23.66 5.87
CA ILE A 294 34.81 -23.74 5.10
C ILE A 294 35.08 -24.57 3.84
N ARG A 295 34.12 -25.44 3.49
CA ARG A 295 34.13 -26.17 2.23
C ARG A 295 33.33 -25.39 1.19
N ASP A 296 33.97 -25.02 0.07
CA ASP A 296 33.30 -24.38 -1.07
C ASP A 296 32.45 -25.38 -1.89
N ASP A 297 31.67 -24.87 -2.85
CA ASP A 297 30.81 -25.69 -3.72
C ASP A 297 31.59 -26.67 -4.62
N ARG A 298 32.90 -26.45 -4.80
CA ARG A 298 33.81 -27.35 -5.55
C ARG A 298 34.46 -28.41 -4.67
N GLY A 299 34.19 -28.38 -3.35
CA GLY A 299 34.72 -29.33 -2.40
C GLY A 299 36.06 -28.98 -1.77
N TYR A 300 36.65 -27.80 -2.07
CA TYR A 300 37.90 -27.34 -1.47
C TYR A 300 37.67 -26.69 -0.10
N TRP A 301 38.64 -26.94 0.81
CA TRP A 301 38.61 -26.37 2.15
C TRP A 301 39.46 -25.11 2.22
N SER A 302 38.89 -23.95 2.52
CA SER A 302 39.54 -22.66 2.68
C SER A 302 39.40 -22.11 4.10
N GLN A 303 40.26 -21.18 4.50
CA GLN A 303 40.10 -20.45 5.76
C GLN A 303 38.86 -19.55 5.69
N VAL A 304 38.22 -19.34 6.85
CA VAL A 304 36.96 -18.57 6.94
C VAL A 304 37.14 -17.16 6.38
N GLU A 305 38.25 -16.51 6.75
CA GLU A 305 38.60 -15.15 6.32
C GLU A 305 38.76 -15.07 4.80
N SER A 306 39.45 -16.03 4.21
CA SER A 306 39.64 -16.11 2.77
C SER A 306 38.34 -16.35 2.02
N TYR A 307 37.47 -17.21 2.56
CA TYR A 307 36.18 -17.48 1.96
C TYR A 307 35.26 -16.26 2.02
N VAL A 308 35.18 -15.60 3.20
CA VAL A 308 34.31 -14.43 3.39
C VAL A 308 34.77 -13.24 2.55
N SER A 309 36.06 -12.96 2.48
CA SER A 309 36.60 -11.88 1.62
C SER A 309 36.35 -12.11 0.13
N GLN A 310 36.28 -13.38 -0.33
CA GLN A 310 35.98 -13.70 -1.73
C GLN A 310 34.49 -13.65 -2.07
N HIS A 311 33.61 -13.79 -1.06
CA HIS A 311 32.16 -13.93 -1.27
C HIS A 311 31.35 -12.76 -0.67
N SER A 312 32.01 -11.76 -0.08
CA SER A 312 31.39 -10.56 0.46
C SER A 312 32.30 -9.34 0.29
N GLU A 313 31.80 -8.14 0.56
CA GLU A 313 32.57 -6.90 0.61
C GLU A 313 33.31 -6.70 1.96
N ALA A 314 33.37 -7.75 2.80
CA ALA A 314 33.99 -7.66 4.10
C ALA A 314 35.52 -7.79 3.99
N GLU A 315 36.25 -6.86 4.62
CA GLU A 315 37.69 -6.89 4.79
C GLU A 315 38.02 -7.24 6.24
N PHE A 316 39.03 -8.10 6.46
CA PHE A 316 39.47 -8.50 7.79
C PHE A 316 40.65 -7.65 8.23
N SER A 317 40.51 -6.99 9.39
CA SER A 317 41.64 -6.42 10.13
C SER A 317 42.10 -7.40 11.20
N HIS A 318 43.39 -7.53 11.41
CA HIS A 318 43.96 -8.41 12.43
C HIS A 318 44.13 -7.64 13.74
N SER A 319 43.50 -8.13 14.80
CA SER A 319 43.67 -7.64 16.17
C SER A 319 43.59 -8.81 17.16
N LEU A 320 44.05 -8.62 18.36
CA LEU A 320 43.91 -9.58 19.45
C LEU A 320 42.74 -9.18 20.33
N CYS A 321 41.86 -10.15 20.64
CA CYS A 321 40.84 -9.92 21.66
C CYS A 321 41.47 -9.88 23.06
N PRO A 322 40.81 -9.29 24.07
CA PRO A 322 41.39 -9.15 25.41
C PRO A 322 41.82 -10.49 26.04
N SER A 323 41.06 -11.57 25.84
CA SER A 323 41.41 -12.91 26.33
C SER A 323 42.66 -13.49 25.66
N CYS A 324 42.80 -13.39 24.33
CA CYS A 324 44.02 -13.81 23.65
C CYS A 324 45.23 -12.91 23.98
N LEU A 325 44.99 -11.61 24.18
CA LEU A 325 46.02 -10.70 24.60
C LEU A 325 46.59 -11.07 25.99
N ALA A 326 45.71 -11.39 26.93
CA ALA A 326 46.09 -11.86 28.28
C ALA A 326 46.81 -13.22 28.26
N GLU A 327 46.42 -14.13 27.36
CA GLU A 327 47.03 -15.45 27.25
C GLU A 327 48.43 -15.42 26.59
N PHE A 328 48.57 -14.72 25.48
CA PHE A 328 49.77 -14.75 24.66
C PHE A 328 50.77 -13.62 24.97
N TYR A 329 50.31 -12.51 25.56
CA TYR A 329 51.09 -11.33 25.89
C TYR A 329 50.72 -10.75 27.26
N PRO A 330 50.86 -11.54 28.34
CA PRO A 330 50.47 -11.11 29.70
C PRO A 330 51.15 -9.83 30.18
N GLU A 331 52.36 -9.59 29.75
CA GLU A 331 53.18 -8.41 30.14
C GLU A 331 52.56 -7.08 29.67
N TYR A 332 51.80 -7.11 28.57
CA TYR A 332 51.17 -5.90 27.96
C TYR A 332 49.67 -5.86 28.10
N ALA A 333 49.04 -6.96 28.61
CA ALA A 333 47.63 -7.12 28.63
C ALA A 333 46.89 -6.07 29.48
N GLU A 334 47.39 -5.83 30.71
CA GLU A 334 46.77 -4.88 31.64
C GLU A 334 46.78 -3.44 31.11
N GLU A 335 47.89 -3.02 30.50
CA GLU A 335 48.03 -1.67 29.96
C GLU A 335 47.13 -1.45 28.72
N ILE A 336 47.12 -2.40 27.78
CA ILE A 336 46.34 -2.30 26.54
C ILE A 336 44.84 -2.43 26.82
N ILE A 337 44.41 -3.36 27.67
CA ILE A 337 43.01 -3.52 28.05
C ILE A 337 42.50 -2.26 28.76
N GLY A 338 43.28 -1.70 29.67
CA GLY A 338 42.91 -0.46 30.36
C GLY A 338 42.84 0.77 29.43
N GLN A 339 43.58 0.79 28.31
CA GLN A 339 43.44 1.82 27.28
C GLN A 339 42.21 1.60 26.42
N LEU A 340 41.86 0.36 26.05
CA LEU A 340 40.65 0.01 25.31
C LEU A 340 39.35 0.32 26.08
N GLU A 341 39.34 0.07 27.39
CA GLU A 341 38.24 0.44 28.28
C GLU A 341 38.01 1.96 28.35
N LYS A 342 39.11 2.73 28.47
CA LYS A 342 39.05 4.21 28.48
C LYS A 342 38.59 4.79 27.15
N SER A 343 38.85 4.12 26.05
CA SER A 343 38.41 4.53 24.70
C SER A 343 37.01 4.08 24.33
N GLY A 344 36.30 3.34 25.19
CA GLY A 344 34.96 2.82 24.94
C GLY A 344 34.90 1.67 23.92
N LEU A 345 36.02 1.12 23.55
CA LEU A 345 36.14 0.02 22.57
C LEU A 345 36.10 -1.39 23.20
N ALA A 346 36.15 -1.47 24.54
CA ALA A 346 36.13 -2.74 25.27
C ALA A 346 34.70 -3.23 25.68
N ALA A 347 33.64 -2.61 25.21
CA ALA A 347 32.28 -3.03 25.55
C ALA A 347 31.90 -4.24 24.68
N GLY A 348 31.91 -5.45 25.25
CA GLY A 348 31.26 -6.63 24.66
C GLY A 348 32.09 -7.92 24.59
N VAL A 349 32.67 -8.37 25.67
CA VAL A 349 32.98 -9.79 25.84
C VAL A 349 32.00 -10.39 26.82
N GLU A 350 30.80 -10.72 26.35
CA GLU A 350 29.96 -11.72 27.04
C GLU A 350 30.49 -13.09 26.66
N ASP A 351 30.90 -13.84 27.66
CA ASP A 351 31.29 -15.26 27.55
C ASP A 351 30.15 -16.06 26.93
N ALA A 352 30.34 -16.48 25.68
CA ALA A 352 29.51 -17.53 25.09
C ALA A 352 29.99 -18.88 25.62
N THR A 353 29.41 -19.31 26.74
CA THR A 353 29.45 -20.73 27.18
C THR A 353 28.55 -21.60 26.29
#